data_48cd5a846db1265b2a9c14e39080e236
#
_entry.id   48cd5a846db1265b2a9c14e39080e236
#
_cell.length_a   1.000
_cell.length_b   1.000
_cell.length_c   1.000
_cell.angle_alpha   90.00
_cell.angle_beta   90.00
_cell.angle_gamma   90.00
#
_symmetry.space_group_name_H-M   'P 1'
#
loop_
_entity.id
_entity.type
_entity.pdbx_description
1 polymer ?
#
loop_
_entity_poly.entity_id
_entity_poly.type
_entity_poly.pdbx_seq_one_letter_code
_entity_poly.pdbx_strand_id
1 'polypeptide(L)'
;REMRAVHALQAVTLPVDHWDHRISELSGGQMQRVAIARALVNDPPIILADEPTGNLDSTTGALVMETFHKLQERGKTIVLITHDPGIAAEADRAVTIRDGRIHDGAYIAHAPHTLHGALDALPTISASTDLPKGAKA
;
A
#
# COMPACT_ATOMS: atom_id res chain seq x y z
N ARG A 1 -5.81 8.97 23.32
CA ARG A 1 -5.53 9.49 21.94
C ARG A 1 -4.02 9.56 21.68
N GLU A 2 -3.23 10.07 22.61
CA GLU A 2 -1.77 10.19 22.49
C GLU A 2 -1.09 8.82 22.27
N MET A 3 -1.44 7.80 23.00
CA MET A 3 -0.87 6.46 22.83
C MET A 3 -1.04 5.90 21.41
N ARG A 4 -2.18 6.15 20.73
CA ARG A 4 -2.36 5.70 19.34
C ARG A 4 -1.46 6.45 18.37
N ALA A 5 -1.25 7.76 18.58
CA ALA A 5 -0.34 8.54 17.76
C ALA A 5 1.10 8.05 17.93
N VAL A 6 1.53 7.81 19.17
CA VAL A 6 2.85 7.25 19.48
C VAL A 6 3.05 5.90 18.76
N HIS A 7 2.10 4.97 18.89
CA HIS A 7 2.18 3.67 18.21
C HIS A 7 2.23 3.80 16.68
N ALA A 8 1.47 4.75 16.11
CA ALA A 8 1.48 4.99 14.68
C ALA A 8 2.83 5.55 14.19
N LEU A 9 3.44 6.49 14.94
CA LEU A 9 4.75 7.04 14.63
C LEU A 9 5.87 6.00 14.76
N GLN A 10 5.78 5.11 15.76
CA GLN A 10 6.69 3.99 15.91
C GLN A 10 6.56 2.98 14.77
N ALA A 11 5.32 2.71 14.32
CA ALA A 11 5.07 1.76 13.23
C ALA A 11 5.71 2.18 11.91
N VAL A 12 5.88 3.49 11.69
CA VAL A 12 6.54 4.05 10.50
C VAL A 12 8.02 4.36 10.73
N THR A 13 8.58 3.92 11.83
CA THR A 13 10.00 4.14 12.19
C THR A 13 10.47 5.60 12.10
N LEU A 14 9.59 6.55 12.46
CA LEU A 14 9.97 7.94 12.57
C LEU A 14 10.79 8.14 13.86
N PRO A 15 12.02 8.73 13.80
CA PRO A 15 12.82 8.98 14.99
C PRO A 15 12.10 9.86 16.01
N VAL A 16 12.27 9.56 17.30
CA VAL A 16 11.54 10.22 18.40
C VAL A 16 11.81 11.73 18.47
N ASP A 17 13.02 12.14 18.13
CA ASP A 17 13.45 13.54 18.09
C ASP A 17 12.72 14.38 17.02
N HIS A 18 12.01 13.73 16.08
CA HIS A 18 11.20 14.40 15.05
C HIS A 18 9.70 14.47 15.39
N TRP A 19 9.25 13.89 16.51
CA TRP A 19 7.81 13.80 16.79
C TRP A 19 7.18 15.16 17.15
N ASP A 20 7.96 16.07 17.72
CA ASP A 20 7.53 17.42 18.08
C ASP A 20 7.84 18.46 16.98
N HIS A 21 8.43 18.03 15.86
CA HIS A 21 8.73 18.91 14.75
C HIS A 21 7.46 19.37 14.02
N ARG A 22 7.48 20.59 13.51
CA ARG A 22 6.47 21.05 12.56
C ARG A 22 6.68 20.37 11.23
N ILE A 23 5.63 20.22 10.44
CA ILE A 23 5.70 19.57 9.10
C ILE A 23 6.75 20.28 8.22
N SER A 24 6.91 21.60 8.32
CA SER A 24 7.90 22.38 7.58
C SER A 24 9.36 22.09 7.94
N GLU A 25 9.61 21.41 9.05
CA GLU A 25 10.94 21.04 9.54
C GLU A 25 11.31 19.59 9.17
N LEU A 26 10.39 18.87 8.56
CA LEU A 26 10.56 17.48 8.16
C LEU A 26 11.03 17.36 6.70
N SER A 27 11.89 16.38 6.43
CA SER A 27 12.22 15.99 5.05
C SER A 27 11.01 15.39 4.32
N GLY A 28 11.05 15.31 2.97
CA GLY A 28 9.98 14.73 2.17
C GLY A 28 9.60 13.32 2.63
N GLY A 29 10.57 12.45 2.89
CA GLY A 29 10.32 11.10 3.37
C GLY A 29 9.82 11.03 4.81
N GLN A 30 10.22 11.97 5.66
CA GLN A 30 9.67 12.09 7.02
C GLN A 30 8.21 12.54 6.96
N MET A 31 7.88 13.53 6.12
CA MET A 31 6.50 13.95 5.87
C MET A 31 5.63 12.81 5.37
N GLN A 32 6.15 12.00 4.43
CA GLN A 32 5.44 10.83 3.92
C GLN A 32 5.17 9.79 5.01
N ARG A 33 6.17 9.49 5.85
CA ARG A 33 5.97 8.60 7.01
C ARG A 33 4.96 9.14 8.01
N VAL A 34 4.94 10.45 8.27
CA VAL A 34 3.90 11.08 9.11
C VAL A 34 2.51 10.93 8.46
N ALA A 35 2.40 11.06 7.13
CA ALA A 35 1.14 10.83 6.42
C ALA A 35 0.65 9.38 6.57
N ILE A 36 1.56 8.39 6.46
CA ILE A 36 1.25 6.98 6.70
C ILE A 36 0.84 6.77 8.17
N ALA A 37 1.59 7.32 9.14
CA ALA A 37 1.26 7.23 10.56
C ALA A 37 -0.15 7.78 10.83
N ARG A 38 -0.50 8.93 10.24
CA ARG A 38 -1.85 9.50 10.35
C ARG A 38 -2.94 8.54 9.87
N ALA A 39 -2.70 7.82 8.78
CA ALA A 39 -3.65 6.81 8.28
C ALA A 39 -3.78 5.63 9.26
N LEU A 40 -2.71 5.28 9.99
CA LEU A 40 -2.66 4.15 10.91
C LEU A 40 -3.29 4.40 12.29
N VAL A 41 -3.55 5.65 12.68
CA VAL A 41 -4.03 6.01 14.05
C VAL A 41 -5.29 5.21 14.47
N ASN A 42 -6.17 4.89 13.51
CA ASN A 42 -7.40 4.14 13.75
C ASN A 42 -7.24 2.63 13.45
N ASP A 43 -6.02 2.17 13.24
CA ASP A 43 -5.69 0.77 12.98
C ASP A 43 -6.50 0.13 11.82
N PRO A 44 -6.58 0.77 10.64
CA PRO A 44 -7.38 0.25 9.54
C PRO A 44 -6.81 -1.08 9.02
N PRO A 45 -7.67 -1.99 8.53
CA PRO A 45 -7.20 -3.23 7.91
C PRO A 45 -6.65 -3.01 6.49
N ILE A 46 -7.05 -1.94 5.82
CA ILE A 46 -6.65 -1.61 4.44
C ILE A 46 -6.07 -0.20 4.40
N ILE A 47 -4.96 -0.03 3.70
CA ILE A 47 -4.29 1.25 3.46
C ILE A 47 -4.24 1.48 1.96
N LEU A 48 -4.71 2.65 1.53
CA LEU A 48 -4.62 3.11 0.15
C LEU A 48 -3.49 4.12 0.04
N ALA A 49 -2.53 3.87 -0.85
CA ALA A 49 -1.39 4.74 -1.09
C ALA A 49 -1.33 5.13 -2.58
N ASP A 50 -1.46 6.42 -2.84
CA ASP A 50 -1.39 6.99 -4.19
C ASP A 50 -0.04 7.67 -4.39
N GLU A 51 0.77 7.16 -5.33
CA GLU A 51 2.13 7.61 -5.65
C GLU A 51 2.99 7.90 -4.40
N PRO A 52 3.12 6.94 -3.47
CA PRO A 52 3.72 7.22 -2.16
C PRO A 52 5.22 7.56 -2.23
N THR A 53 5.88 7.29 -3.33
CA THR A 53 7.32 7.54 -3.56
C THR A 53 7.60 8.54 -4.67
N GLY A 54 6.57 9.04 -5.37
CA GLY A 54 6.71 9.81 -6.61
C GLY A 54 7.51 11.13 -6.49
N ASN A 55 7.59 11.71 -5.29
CA ASN A 55 8.33 12.95 -5.04
C ASN A 55 9.59 12.74 -4.17
N LEU A 56 10.07 11.49 -4.05
CA LEU A 56 11.19 11.14 -3.20
C LEU A 56 12.38 10.66 -4.04
N ASP A 57 13.59 10.89 -3.55
CA ASP A 57 14.77 10.24 -4.07
C ASP A 57 14.70 8.71 -3.80
N SER A 58 15.48 7.94 -4.55
CA SER A 58 15.44 6.46 -4.51
C SER A 58 15.70 5.88 -3.10
N THR A 59 16.62 6.49 -2.35
CA THR A 59 16.96 6.03 -0.99
C THR A 59 15.80 6.27 -0.04
N THR A 60 15.21 7.45 -0.09
CA THR A 60 14.06 7.82 0.74
C THR A 60 12.81 7.05 0.34
N GLY A 61 12.60 6.84 -0.97
CA GLY A 61 11.52 5.99 -1.50
C GLY A 61 11.61 4.56 -0.97
N ALA A 62 12.80 3.96 -0.98
CA ALA A 62 13.02 2.62 -0.43
C ALA A 62 12.63 2.51 1.05
N LEU A 63 12.94 3.53 1.88
CA LEU A 63 12.52 3.56 3.29
C LEU A 63 11.00 3.63 3.48
N VAL A 64 10.30 4.31 2.57
CA VAL A 64 8.84 4.36 2.57
C VAL A 64 8.27 2.99 2.18
N MET A 65 8.82 2.34 1.16
CA MET A 65 8.40 0.98 0.75
C MET A 65 8.67 -0.04 1.85
N GLU A 66 9.82 0.02 2.52
CA GLU A 66 10.12 -0.83 3.70
C GLU A 66 9.05 -0.66 4.80
N THR A 67 8.53 0.56 4.97
CA THR A 67 7.44 0.80 5.92
C THR A 67 6.16 0.04 5.51
N PHE A 68 5.80 0.04 4.22
CA PHE A 68 4.64 -0.70 3.72
C PHE A 68 4.82 -2.21 3.87
N HIS A 69 6.01 -2.76 3.58
CA HIS A 69 6.31 -4.18 3.80
C HIS A 69 6.14 -4.59 5.28
N LYS A 70 6.67 -3.80 6.21
CA LYS A 70 6.48 -4.04 7.66
C LYS A 70 5.02 -4.00 8.09
N LEU A 71 4.19 -3.15 7.46
CA LEU A 71 2.76 -3.10 7.74
C LEU A 71 2.02 -4.32 7.17
N GLN A 72 2.42 -4.79 5.98
CA GLN A 72 1.90 -6.02 5.38
C GLN A 72 2.25 -7.24 6.25
N GLU A 73 3.48 -7.37 6.73
CA GLU A 73 3.91 -8.42 7.67
C GLU A 73 3.07 -8.45 8.96
N ARG A 74 2.52 -7.29 9.35
CA ARG A 74 1.59 -7.15 10.49
C ARG A 74 0.12 -7.41 10.11
N GLY A 75 -0.14 -7.95 8.91
CA GLY A 75 -1.46 -8.33 8.43
C GLY A 75 -2.29 -7.18 7.84
N LYS A 76 -1.67 -6.04 7.48
CA LYS A 76 -2.37 -4.98 6.77
C LYS A 76 -2.42 -5.27 5.27
N THR A 77 -3.54 -4.94 4.64
CA THR A 77 -3.65 -4.95 3.17
C THR A 77 -3.24 -3.58 2.64
N ILE A 78 -2.25 -3.56 1.74
CA ILE A 78 -1.78 -2.33 1.11
C ILE A 78 -2.26 -2.33 -0.34
N VAL A 79 -3.00 -1.30 -0.73
CA VAL A 79 -3.36 -1.02 -2.12
C VAL A 79 -2.56 0.18 -2.56
N LEU A 80 -1.64 -0.03 -3.50
CA LEU A 80 -0.69 0.96 -3.94
C LEU A 80 -0.98 1.33 -5.40
N ILE A 81 -1.07 2.62 -5.69
CA ILE A 81 -1.20 3.15 -7.04
C ILE A 81 0.15 3.76 -7.40
N THR A 82 0.73 3.33 -8.52
CA THR A 82 2.00 3.87 -9.01
C THR A 82 2.13 3.71 -10.51
N HIS A 83 2.88 4.58 -11.14
CA HIS A 83 3.33 4.45 -12.52
C HIS A 83 4.76 3.89 -12.63
N ASP A 84 5.44 3.67 -11.51
CA ASP A 84 6.79 3.09 -11.45
C ASP A 84 6.71 1.55 -11.50
N PRO A 85 7.24 0.92 -12.57
CA PRO A 85 7.22 -0.54 -12.68
C PRO A 85 8.09 -1.24 -11.64
N GLY A 86 9.14 -0.58 -11.10
CA GLY A 86 9.96 -1.12 -10.03
C GLY A 86 9.16 -1.26 -8.73
N ILE A 87 8.42 -0.22 -8.37
CA ILE A 87 7.53 -0.23 -7.20
C ILE A 87 6.38 -1.24 -7.40
N ALA A 88 5.78 -1.29 -8.60
CA ALA A 88 4.72 -2.25 -8.90
C ALA A 88 5.21 -3.71 -8.79
N ALA A 89 6.47 -3.96 -9.10
CA ALA A 89 7.09 -5.29 -9.00
C ALA A 89 7.31 -5.76 -7.56
N GLU A 90 7.28 -4.86 -6.57
CA GLU A 90 7.38 -5.21 -5.15
C GLU A 90 6.06 -5.74 -4.56
N ALA A 91 4.94 -5.58 -5.27
CA ALA A 91 3.63 -6.04 -4.80
C ALA A 91 3.42 -7.54 -5.08
N ASP A 92 2.65 -8.22 -4.22
CA ASP A 92 2.26 -9.63 -4.43
C ASP A 92 1.39 -9.79 -5.68
N ARG A 93 0.62 -8.75 -6.02
CA ARG A 93 -0.25 -8.70 -7.20
C ARG A 93 -0.26 -7.28 -7.78
N ALA A 94 -0.03 -7.18 -9.07
CA ALA A 94 -0.17 -5.92 -9.81
C ALA A 94 -1.32 -6.03 -10.83
N VAL A 95 -2.04 -4.91 -10.99
CA VAL A 95 -3.13 -4.75 -11.97
C VAL A 95 -2.86 -3.49 -12.75
N THR A 96 -2.89 -3.57 -14.07
CA THR A 96 -2.72 -2.41 -14.95
C THR A 96 -4.07 -1.89 -15.40
N ILE A 97 -4.26 -0.57 -15.29
CA ILE A 97 -5.44 0.12 -15.81
C ILE A 97 -5.03 0.97 -17.01
N ARG A 98 -5.65 0.74 -18.16
CA ARG A 98 -5.47 1.55 -19.37
C ARG A 98 -6.83 1.85 -19.99
N ASP A 99 -7.06 3.10 -20.37
CA ASP A 99 -8.32 3.54 -21.02
C ASP A 99 -9.58 3.11 -20.25
N GLY A 100 -9.52 3.17 -18.90
CA GLY A 100 -10.63 2.77 -18.04
C GLY A 100 -10.89 1.26 -17.99
N ARG A 101 -10.01 0.43 -18.53
CA ARG A 101 -10.10 -1.03 -18.53
C ARG A 101 -8.99 -1.65 -17.69
N ILE A 102 -9.34 -2.69 -16.99
CA ILE A 102 -8.39 -3.52 -16.24
C ILE A 102 -7.75 -4.51 -17.21
N HIS A 103 -6.44 -4.49 -17.27
CA HIS A 103 -5.64 -5.52 -17.93
C HIS A 103 -4.97 -6.33 -16.83
N ASP A 104 -5.12 -7.67 -16.88
CA ASP A 104 -4.45 -8.55 -15.93
C ASP A 104 -2.95 -8.30 -16.04
N GLY A 105 -2.40 -7.71 -15.00
CA GLY A 105 -0.96 -7.57 -14.83
C GLY A 105 -0.34 -8.95 -14.64
N ALA A 106 0.90 -9.10 -15.08
CA ALA A 106 1.66 -10.28 -14.78
C ALA A 106 1.61 -10.52 -13.26
N TYR A 107 1.12 -11.68 -12.87
CA TYR A 107 1.20 -12.16 -11.49
C TYR A 107 2.68 -12.38 -11.20
N ILE A 108 3.31 -11.42 -10.55
CA ILE A 108 4.66 -11.62 -10.03
C ILE A 108 4.46 -12.35 -8.71
N ALA A 109 4.43 -13.68 -8.79
CA ALA A 109 4.52 -14.52 -7.61
C ALA A 109 5.91 -14.32 -7.00
N HIS A 110 6.04 -13.41 -6.07
CA HIS A 110 7.13 -13.47 -5.11
C HIS A 110 6.92 -14.75 -4.29
N ALA A 111 7.98 -15.54 -4.17
CA ALA A 111 7.97 -16.77 -3.38
C ALA A 111 7.33 -16.50 -2.01
N PRO A 112 6.48 -17.41 -1.52
CA PRO A 112 5.69 -17.15 -0.34
C PRO A 112 6.60 -16.91 0.85
N HIS A 113 6.55 -15.72 1.43
CA HIS A 113 6.80 -15.62 2.85
C HIS A 113 5.74 -16.48 3.51
N THR A 114 6.19 -17.61 4.01
CA THR A 114 5.42 -18.65 4.68
C THR A 114 4.39 -18.06 5.65
N LEU A 115 3.17 -17.88 5.19
CA LEU A 115 2.02 -17.81 6.03
C LEU A 115 1.14 -19.01 5.69
N HIS A 116 1.11 -19.92 6.64
CA HIS A 116 0.29 -21.10 6.76
C HIS A 116 -1.07 -21.02 6.08
N GLY A 117 -1.27 -21.90 5.12
CA GLY A 117 -2.48 -22.64 4.81
C GLY A 117 -3.81 -22.04 5.22
N ALA A 118 -4.40 -21.15 4.40
CA ALA A 118 -5.83 -20.85 4.45
C ALA A 118 -6.38 -20.14 3.20
N LEU A 119 -5.71 -20.17 2.04
CA LEU A 119 -6.22 -19.51 0.82
C LEU A 119 -6.27 -20.40 -0.43
N ASP A 120 -6.24 -21.70 -0.28
CA ASP A 120 -6.43 -22.66 -1.40
C ASP A 120 -7.89 -22.79 -1.86
N ALA A 121 -8.79 -21.88 -1.48
CA ALA A 121 -10.22 -21.97 -1.78
C ALA A 121 -10.86 -20.64 -2.20
N LEU A 122 -10.18 -19.83 -3.01
CA LEU A 122 -10.90 -18.77 -3.71
C LEU A 122 -11.16 -19.21 -5.14
N PRO A 123 -12.44 -19.30 -5.57
CA PRO A 123 -12.76 -19.65 -6.94
C PRO A 123 -12.23 -18.58 -7.88
N THR A 124 -11.54 -19.02 -8.93
CA THR A 124 -11.17 -18.21 -10.07
C THR A 124 -12.45 -17.57 -10.63
N ILE A 125 -12.62 -16.27 -10.44
CA ILE A 125 -13.70 -15.54 -11.11
C ILE A 125 -13.26 -15.43 -12.58
N SER A 126 -13.70 -16.36 -13.38
CA SER A 126 -13.71 -16.27 -14.83
C SER A 126 -14.59 -15.08 -15.18
N ALA A 127 -14.01 -14.04 -15.77
CA ALA A 127 -14.75 -12.93 -16.33
C ALA A 127 -15.52 -13.41 -17.57
N SER A 128 -16.65 -14.10 -17.38
CA SER A 128 -17.64 -14.27 -18.42
C SER A 128 -18.48 -13.01 -18.47
N THR A 129 -18.31 -12.30 -19.55
CA THR A 129 -19.07 -11.14 -19.99
C THR A 129 -20.50 -11.56 -20.32
N ASP A 130 -21.41 -11.56 -19.33
CA ASP A 130 -22.84 -11.60 -19.59
C ASP A 130 -23.54 -10.53 -18.76
N LEU A 131 -23.54 -9.32 -19.31
CA LEU A 131 -24.48 -8.29 -18.93
C LEU A 131 -25.82 -8.59 -19.64
N PRO A 132 -26.93 -8.71 -18.93
CA PRO A 132 -28.23 -8.88 -19.57
C PRO A 132 -28.58 -7.63 -20.36
N LYS A 133 -28.78 -7.79 -21.68
CA LYS A 133 -29.43 -6.82 -22.53
C LYS A 133 -30.90 -6.73 -22.14
N GLY A 134 -31.34 -5.53 -21.77
CA GLY A 134 -32.76 -5.18 -21.83
C GLY A 134 -33.38 -4.68 -20.53
N ALA A 135 -33.41 -3.36 -20.37
CA ALA A 135 -34.54 -2.67 -19.78
C ALA A 135 -34.76 -1.39 -20.59
N LYS A 136 -35.79 -1.41 -21.42
CA LYS A 136 -36.45 -0.25 -22.00
C LYS A 136 -37.36 0.37 -20.94
N ALA A 137 -37.38 1.65 -20.90
CA ALA A 137 -38.38 2.67 -20.66
C ALA A 137 -37.83 3.75 -19.75
#